data_f58d9efd4c6cd60bfc91244ba46d7dd4
#
_entry.id   f58d9efd4c6cd60bfc91244ba46d7dd4
#
_cell.length_a   1.000
_cell.length_b   1.000
_cell.length_c   1.000
_cell.angle_alpha   90.00
_cell.angle_beta   90.00
_cell.angle_gamma   90.00
#
_symmetry.space_group_name_H-M   'P 1'
#
loop_
_entity.id
_entity.type
_entity.pdbx_description
1 polymer ?
#
loop_
_entity_poly.entity_id
_entity_poly.type
_entity_poly.pdbx_seq_one_letter_code
_entity_poly.pdbx_strand_id
1 'polypeptide(L)'
;MIRILHTADWHLGQTFFGYDRAEEHKAFLDWLAEEIRQNEIDALVIAGDVFDVSNPSAASQRTYYEFIYRVTAENPKLQIVIVAGNHDSAARLEAPLPLLQAMRTEVRGVVRKLEGGEIDYDHLTIELKNREGEVEVLCMAVPFLRQGDYPVVETEGNPYMEGVRELYARLLQRLWARRKTNQAILAVGHLQATGSEIAEKDYSERTVIGGLECVSPDTFSEKIAYTALGHIHKAQRVSGRENVRYAGSPIPMSFAEKHYHHGVVMVILDEGCAVDIRRIECPQSIPLISVPGGEAASPEKIIEILRDLPEVDGEAPYLEVKVLLEEPEPMLRQEIEEALAGKKYRLARIVSAYRQEERVEKEVDGWKKGLQEMSPLQIAQSAFEKVYQAEMPADLTDLFQEAYISATRKEEEEGE
;
A
#
# COMPACT_ATOMS: atom_id res chain seq x y z
N MET A 1 -21.74 2.37 22.89
CA MET A 1 -21.32 1.45 21.81
C MET A 1 -21.28 2.19 20.48
N ILE A 2 -20.20 2.04 19.69
CA ILE A 2 -20.03 2.65 18.37
C ILE A 2 -19.52 1.57 17.38
N ARG A 3 -20.06 1.58 16.15
CA ARG A 3 -19.70 0.67 15.06
C ARG A 3 -18.83 1.40 14.05
N ILE A 4 -17.62 0.93 13.83
CA ILE A 4 -16.63 1.53 12.94
C ILE A 4 -16.35 0.57 11.79
N LEU A 5 -16.28 1.10 10.58
CA LEU A 5 -15.80 0.37 9.41
C LEU A 5 -14.45 0.94 9.01
N HIS A 6 -13.41 0.11 9.01
CA HIS A 6 -12.04 0.48 8.66
C HIS A 6 -11.68 -0.07 7.29
N THR A 7 -11.26 0.81 6.40
CA THR A 7 -10.78 0.54 5.04
C THR A 7 -9.54 1.38 4.74
N ALA A 8 -8.77 0.98 3.73
CA ALA A 8 -7.57 1.69 3.27
C ALA A 8 -7.26 1.33 1.82
N ASP A 9 -6.28 1.98 1.23
CA ASP A 9 -5.63 1.59 -0.01
C ASP A 9 -6.63 1.38 -1.18
N TRP A 10 -7.48 2.39 -1.40
CA TRP A 10 -8.50 2.36 -2.46
C TRP A 10 -7.90 2.53 -3.85
N HIS A 11 -6.83 3.33 -3.96
CA HIS A 11 -6.14 3.64 -5.21
C HIS A 11 -7.09 4.02 -6.36
N LEU A 12 -8.05 4.90 -6.08
CA LEU A 12 -9.00 5.35 -7.11
C LEU A 12 -8.28 5.95 -8.31
N GLY A 13 -8.57 5.39 -9.49
CA GLY A 13 -7.92 5.78 -10.75
C GLY A 13 -6.71 4.92 -11.12
N GLN A 14 -6.41 3.87 -10.34
CA GLN A 14 -5.42 2.87 -10.74
C GLN A 14 -5.80 2.21 -12.05
N THR A 15 -4.79 1.90 -12.86
CA THR A 15 -4.92 1.04 -14.04
C THR A 15 -4.26 -0.30 -13.77
N PHE A 16 -4.93 -1.39 -14.12
CA PHE A 16 -4.38 -2.74 -13.95
C PHE A 16 -3.78 -3.22 -15.28
N PHE A 17 -2.45 -3.14 -15.38
CA PHE A 17 -1.71 -3.46 -16.62
C PHE A 17 -2.27 -2.74 -17.87
N GLY A 18 -2.65 -1.47 -17.72
CA GLY A 18 -3.21 -0.64 -18.78
C GLY A 18 -4.74 -0.71 -18.94
N TYR A 19 -5.41 -1.59 -18.22
CA TYR A 19 -6.88 -1.64 -18.18
C TYR A 19 -7.43 -0.65 -17.15
N ASP A 20 -8.47 0.09 -17.53
CA ASP A 20 -9.22 0.96 -16.62
C ASP A 20 -10.01 0.12 -15.60
N ARG A 21 -10.01 0.55 -14.35
CA ARG A 21 -10.67 -0.12 -13.22
C ARG A 21 -11.85 0.66 -12.66
N ALA A 22 -12.35 1.68 -13.36
CA ALA A 22 -13.42 2.54 -12.87
C ALA A 22 -14.67 1.75 -12.43
N GLU A 23 -15.04 0.69 -13.18
CA GLU A 23 -16.19 -0.17 -12.84
C GLU A 23 -15.93 -1.03 -11.60
N GLU A 24 -14.69 -1.51 -11.41
CA GLU A 24 -14.31 -2.26 -10.19
C GLU A 24 -14.37 -1.36 -8.96
N HIS A 25 -13.79 -0.15 -9.05
CA HIS A 25 -13.86 0.84 -7.98
C HIS A 25 -15.30 1.22 -7.66
N LYS A 26 -16.14 1.39 -8.69
CA LYS A 26 -17.56 1.68 -8.49
C LYS A 26 -18.28 0.53 -7.80
N ALA A 27 -18.06 -0.72 -8.24
CA ALA A 27 -18.65 -1.90 -7.61
C ALA A 27 -18.24 -2.03 -6.14
N PHE A 28 -16.98 -1.78 -5.83
CA PHE A 28 -16.50 -1.72 -4.44
C PHE A 28 -17.19 -0.64 -3.63
N LEU A 29 -17.29 0.60 -4.14
CA LEU A 29 -17.90 1.71 -3.43
C LEU A 29 -19.42 1.52 -3.26
N ASP A 30 -20.08 0.87 -4.21
CA ASP A 30 -21.49 0.51 -4.11
C ASP A 30 -21.71 -0.55 -3.02
N TRP A 31 -20.87 -1.57 -2.98
CA TRP A 31 -20.86 -2.57 -1.92
C TRP A 31 -20.57 -1.95 -0.55
N LEU A 32 -19.56 -1.07 -0.45
CA LEU A 32 -19.21 -0.40 0.80
C LEU A 32 -20.36 0.46 1.33
N ALA A 33 -21.08 1.17 0.46
CA ALA A 33 -22.24 1.94 0.85
C ALA A 33 -23.34 1.03 1.42
N GLU A 34 -23.56 -0.15 0.84
CA GLU A 34 -24.54 -1.11 1.35
C GLU A 34 -24.11 -1.70 2.70
N GLU A 35 -22.81 -2.02 2.89
CA GLU A 35 -22.29 -2.48 4.19
C GLU A 35 -22.45 -1.41 5.29
N ILE A 36 -22.22 -0.14 4.96
CA ILE A 36 -22.45 0.98 5.88
C ILE A 36 -23.92 1.01 6.32
N ARG A 37 -24.84 0.85 5.38
CA ARG A 37 -26.29 0.90 5.63
C ARG A 37 -26.77 -0.32 6.42
N GLN A 38 -26.39 -1.54 5.98
CA GLN A 38 -26.87 -2.80 6.59
C GLN A 38 -26.34 -3.01 8.00
N ASN A 39 -25.07 -2.67 8.26
CA ASN A 39 -24.47 -2.82 9.56
C ASN A 39 -24.67 -1.59 10.47
N GLU A 40 -25.42 -0.60 9.99
CA GLU A 40 -25.72 0.62 10.77
C GLU A 40 -24.43 1.27 11.31
N ILE A 41 -23.45 1.51 10.42
CA ILE A 41 -22.15 2.05 10.77
C ILE A 41 -22.25 3.49 11.28
N ASP A 42 -21.57 3.79 12.38
CA ASP A 42 -21.51 5.12 12.97
C ASP A 42 -20.32 5.94 12.45
N ALA A 43 -19.21 5.26 12.14
CA ALA A 43 -18.02 5.89 11.60
C ALA A 43 -17.34 5.04 10.51
N LEU A 44 -16.98 5.68 9.39
CA LEU A 44 -16.10 5.11 8.35
C LEU A 44 -14.72 5.70 8.53
N VAL A 45 -13.71 4.83 8.65
CA VAL A 45 -12.29 5.22 8.73
C VAL A 45 -11.58 4.78 7.45
N ILE A 46 -10.98 5.73 6.74
CA ILE A 46 -10.19 5.50 5.53
C ILE A 46 -8.73 5.81 5.87
N ALA A 47 -7.93 4.77 6.02
CA ALA A 47 -6.56 4.86 6.50
C ALA A 47 -5.54 5.06 5.37
N GLY A 48 -5.79 6.03 4.48
CA GLY A 48 -4.87 6.50 3.45
C GLY A 48 -4.99 5.81 2.10
N ASP A 49 -4.22 6.32 1.14
CA ASP A 49 -4.16 5.93 -0.27
C ASP A 49 -5.54 5.87 -0.91
N VAL A 50 -6.27 7.01 -0.79
CA VAL A 50 -7.57 7.20 -1.45
C VAL A 50 -7.41 7.20 -2.96
N PHE A 51 -6.38 7.89 -3.46
CA PHE A 51 -6.06 7.98 -4.88
C PHE A 51 -4.75 7.27 -5.21
N ASP A 52 -4.68 6.71 -6.42
CA ASP A 52 -3.48 6.01 -6.91
C ASP A 52 -2.28 6.96 -7.14
N VAL A 53 -2.56 8.21 -7.46
CA VAL A 53 -1.53 9.23 -7.74
C VAL A 53 -1.86 10.57 -7.10
N SER A 54 -0.83 11.34 -6.79
CA SER A 54 -0.95 12.67 -6.16
C SER A 54 -1.69 13.73 -7.00
N ASN A 55 -1.88 13.47 -8.30
CA ASN A 55 -2.70 14.30 -9.21
C ASN A 55 -3.79 13.45 -9.87
N PRO A 56 -4.84 13.06 -9.12
CA PRO A 56 -5.89 12.18 -9.63
C PRO A 56 -6.70 12.84 -10.74
N SER A 57 -7.22 12.02 -11.65
CA SER A 57 -8.10 12.47 -12.73
C SER A 57 -9.39 13.11 -12.18
N ALA A 58 -10.03 13.97 -12.97
CA ALA A 58 -11.33 14.53 -12.60
C ALA A 58 -12.40 13.44 -12.42
N ALA A 59 -12.30 12.32 -13.15
CA ALA A 59 -13.19 11.17 -12.98
C ALA A 59 -13.00 10.49 -11.62
N SER A 60 -11.75 10.20 -11.23
CA SER A 60 -11.44 9.61 -9.92
C SER A 60 -11.90 10.51 -8.76
N GLN A 61 -11.66 11.81 -8.87
CA GLN A 61 -12.13 12.78 -7.88
C GLN A 61 -13.66 12.82 -7.79
N ARG A 62 -14.35 12.78 -8.94
CA ARG A 62 -15.82 12.74 -8.98
C ARG A 62 -16.34 11.49 -8.28
N THR A 63 -15.82 10.32 -8.60
CA THR A 63 -16.20 9.05 -7.97
C THR A 63 -16.06 9.11 -6.45
N TYR A 64 -14.96 9.67 -5.95
CA TYR A 64 -14.73 9.87 -4.52
C TYR A 64 -15.76 10.80 -3.88
N TYR A 65 -16.00 12.00 -4.44
CA TYR A 65 -16.94 12.96 -3.85
C TYR A 65 -18.39 12.50 -3.97
N GLU A 66 -18.77 11.83 -5.04
CA GLU A 66 -20.10 11.24 -5.21
C GLU A 66 -20.36 10.17 -4.15
N PHE A 67 -19.36 9.32 -3.86
CA PHE A 67 -19.46 8.34 -2.79
C PHE A 67 -19.66 9.01 -1.43
N ILE A 68 -18.80 9.96 -1.03
CA ILE A 68 -18.90 10.67 0.25
C ILE A 68 -20.28 11.34 0.40
N TYR A 69 -20.72 12.05 -0.64
CA TYR A 69 -22.03 12.70 -0.65
C TYR A 69 -23.17 11.68 -0.46
N ARG A 70 -23.16 10.61 -1.23
CA ARG A 70 -24.19 9.57 -1.18
C ARG A 70 -24.29 8.93 0.21
N VAL A 71 -23.18 8.42 0.74
CA VAL A 71 -23.23 7.68 2.01
C VAL A 71 -23.60 8.57 3.20
N THR A 72 -23.21 9.85 3.18
CA THR A 72 -23.56 10.80 4.24
C THR A 72 -24.98 11.32 4.11
N ALA A 73 -25.54 11.42 2.90
CA ALA A 73 -26.93 11.75 2.66
C ALA A 73 -27.89 10.62 3.07
N GLU A 74 -27.54 9.38 2.71
CA GLU A 74 -28.30 8.17 3.05
C GLU A 74 -28.21 7.81 4.53
N ASN A 75 -27.08 8.13 5.19
CA ASN A 75 -26.83 7.84 6.61
C ASN A 75 -26.52 9.13 7.38
N PRO A 76 -27.51 9.90 7.81
CA PRO A 76 -27.35 11.23 8.39
C PRO A 76 -26.53 11.30 9.70
N LYS A 77 -26.25 10.18 10.34
CA LYS A 77 -25.41 10.08 11.55
C LYS A 77 -24.00 9.56 11.28
N LEU A 78 -23.73 9.09 10.07
CA LEU A 78 -22.41 8.62 9.68
C LEU A 78 -21.37 9.74 9.78
N GLN A 79 -20.24 9.41 10.39
CA GLN A 79 -19.06 10.26 10.44
C GLN A 79 -17.96 9.60 9.60
N ILE A 80 -17.16 10.39 8.89
CA ILE A 80 -16.07 9.84 8.07
C ILE A 80 -14.76 10.47 8.52
N VAL A 81 -13.76 9.63 8.77
CA VAL A 81 -12.38 10.04 9.07
C VAL A 81 -11.47 9.54 7.96
N ILE A 82 -10.73 10.45 7.36
CA ILE A 82 -9.80 10.15 6.28
C ILE A 82 -8.42 10.69 6.65
N VAL A 83 -7.39 9.86 6.56
CA VAL A 83 -6.01 10.31 6.60
C VAL A 83 -5.38 10.18 5.21
N ALA A 84 -4.41 11.03 4.86
CA ALA A 84 -3.69 10.88 3.61
C ALA A 84 -2.67 9.74 3.69
N GLY A 85 -2.55 8.96 2.62
CA GLY A 85 -1.48 8.01 2.41
C GLY A 85 -0.28 8.60 1.67
N ASN A 86 0.67 7.75 1.27
CA ASN A 86 1.88 8.18 0.56
C ASN A 86 1.62 8.47 -0.94
N HIS A 87 0.60 7.86 -1.54
CA HIS A 87 0.17 8.14 -2.91
C HIS A 87 -0.65 9.43 -3.00
N ASP A 88 -1.35 9.80 -1.94
CA ASP A 88 -2.18 11.00 -1.91
C ASP A 88 -1.36 12.30 -1.94
N SER A 89 -1.91 13.32 -2.58
CA SER A 89 -1.49 14.70 -2.31
C SER A 89 -2.17 15.19 -1.04
N ALA A 90 -1.46 15.18 0.07
CA ALA A 90 -1.95 15.58 1.39
C ALA A 90 -2.74 16.90 1.38
N ALA A 91 -2.18 17.94 0.76
CA ALA A 91 -2.80 19.27 0.67
C ALA A 91 -4.06 19.27 -0.22
N ARG A 92 -4.07 18.50 -1.34
CA ARG A 92 -5.24 18.42 -2.21
C ARG A 92 -6.38 17.63 -1.58
N LEU A 93 -6.06 16.56 -0.86
CA LEU A 93 -7.06 15.76 -0.15
C LEU A 93 -7.72 16.57 0.96
N GLU A 94 -6.98 17.45 1.64
CA GLU A 94 -7.47 18.31 2.71
C GLU A 94 -8.13 19.62 2.20
N ALA A 95 -7.78 20.09 0.98
CA ALA A 95 -8.28 21.37 0.47
C ALA A 95 -9.81 21.55 0.52
N PRO A 96 -10.65 20.53 0.22
CA PRO A 96 -12.11 20.66 0.29
C PRO A 96 -12.68 20.47 1.71
N LEU A 97 -11.85 20.41 2.76
CA LEU A 97 -12.26 20.15 4.14
C LEU A 97 -13.47 21.01 4.60
N PRO A 98 -13.56 22.32 4.30
CA PRO A 98 -14.74 23.10 4.71
C PRO A 98 -16.06 22.58 4.14
N LEU A 99 -16.06 22.01 2.94
CA LEU A 99 -17.22 21.40 2.31
C LEU A 99 -17.49 19.99 2.89
N LEU A 100 -16.43 19.23 3.12
CA LEU A 100 -16.51 17.86 3.66
C LEU A 100 -17.02 17.86 5.10
N GLN A 101 -16.64 18.84 5.91
CA GLN A 101 -17.14 18.98 7.29
C GLN A 101 -18.66 19.19 7.35
N ALA A 102 -19.26 19.87 6.37
CA ALA A 102 -20.72 19.95 6.25
C ALA A 102 -21.38 18.57 6.06
N MET A 103 -20.61 17.58 5.56
CA MET A 103 -21.00 16.18 5.41
C MET A 103 -20.40 15.28 6.52
N ARG A 104 -20.05 15.87 7.68
CA ARG A 104 -19.44 15.16 8.81
C ARG A 104 -18.22 14.32 8.44
N THR A 105 -17.45 14.80 7.48
CA THR A 105 -16.23 14.16 7.00
C THR A 105 -15.03 14.99 7.41
N GLU A 106 -14.15 14.39 8.20
CA GLU A 106 -12.89 14.98 8.65
C GLU A 106 -11.73 14.37 7.87
N VAL A 107 -10.88 15.23 7.33
CA VAL A 107 -9.69 14.83 6.58
C VAL A 107 -8.45 15.35 7.30
N ARG A 108 -7.45 14.50 7.44
CA ARG A 108 -6.12 14.86 7.93
C ARG A 108 -5.10 14.49 6.85
N GLY A 109 -4.78 15.50 6.04
CA GLY A 109 -3.76 15.35 4.98
C GLY A 109 -2.38 15.71 5.46
N VAL A 110 -2.26 16.77 6.25
CA VAL A 110 -0.99 17.34 6.69
C VAL A 110 -0.88 17.39 8.21
N VAL A 111 0.35 17.27 8.72
CA VAL A 111 0.65 17.57 10.12
C VAL A 111 0.88 19.08 10.23
N ARG A 112 -0.07 19.77 10.86
CA ARG A 112 0.02 21.23 11.07
C ARG A 112 0.97 21.57 12.20
N LYS A 113 1.57 22.75 12.10
CA LYS A 113 2.41 23.33 13.15
C LYS A 113 1.83 24.63 13.66
N LEU A 114 1.95 24.83 14.97
CA LEU A 114 1.60 26.07 15.63
C LEU A 114 2.64 27.18 15.37
N GLU A 115 2.32 28.44 15.73
CA GLU A 115 3.31 29.50 15.78
C GLU A 115 4.41 29.10 16.75
N GLY A 116 5.64 28.97 16.25
CA GLY A 116 6.78 28.43 17.04
C GLY A 116 7.27 27.05 16.59
N GLY A 117 6.59 26.41 15.63
CA GLY A 117 7.05 25.19 14.97
C GLY A 117 6.67 23.87 15.68
N GLU A 118 5.98 23.95 16.82
CA GLU A 118 5.43 22.77 17.48
C GLU A 118 4.28 22.15 16.69
N ILE A 119 4.15 20.81 16.76
CA ILE A 119 3.07 20.07 16.11
C ILE A 119 1.74 20.44 16.79
N ASP A 120 0.72 20.73 15.96
CA ASP A 120 -0.65 20.91 16.41
C ASP A 120 -1.33 19.54 16.63
N TYR A 121 -1.16 19.00 17.84
CA TYR A 121 -1.74 17.72 18.23
C TYR A 121 -3.27 17.74 18.29
N ASP A 122 -3.88 18.89 18.53
CA ASP A 122 -5.33 19.01 18.58
C ASP A 122 -5.92 18.87 17.17
N HIS A 123 -5.23 19.37 16.15
CA HIS A 123 -5.61 19.12 14.75
C HIS A 123 -5.62 17.63 14.39
N LEU A 124 -4.72 16.83 14.93
CA LEU A 124 -4.65 15.38 14.70
C LEU A 124 -5.67 14.57 15.51
N THR A 125 -6.55 15.25 16.25
CA THR A 125 -7.56 14.61 17.08
C THR A 125 -8.97 14.84 16.54
N ILE A 126 -9.80 13.79 16.54
CA ILE A 126 -11.19 13.82 16.10
C ILE A 126 -12.05 13.11 17.16
N GLU A 127 -13.19 13.68 17.50
CA GLU A 127 -14.17 13.07 18.38
C GLU A 127 -15.21 12.32 17.54
N LEU A 128 -15.41 11.02 17.80
CA LEU A 128 -16.45 10.24 17.16
C LEU A 128 -17.60 10.00 18.15
N LYS A 129 -18.81 10.18 17.64
CA LYS A 129 -20.04 10.12 18.40
C LYS A 129 -20.84 8.87 18.02
N ASN A 130 -21.49 8.30 18.99
CA ASN A 130 -22.50 7.26 18.77
C ASN A 130 -23.81 7.87 18.17
N ARG A 131 -24.78 7.02 17.93
CA ARG A 131 -26.09 7.43 17.37
C ARG A 131 -26.90 8.36 18.26
N GLU A 132 -26.62 8.37 19.56
CA GLU A 132 -27.21 9.25 20.55
C GLU A 132 -26.56 10.64 20.56
N GLY A 133 -25.43 10.79 19.87
CA GLY A 133 -24.64 12.03 19.80
C GLY A 133 -23.62 12.18 20.92
N GLU A 134 -23.39 11.14 21.70
CA GLU A 134 -22.39 11.14 22.76
C GLU A 134 -21.00 10.77 22.19
N VAL A 135 -19.96 11.43 22.66
CA VAL A 135 -18.58 11.14 22.26
C VAL A 135 -18.15 9.83 22.94
N GLU A 136 -18.00 8.79 22.13
CA GLU A 136 -17.58 7.43 22.54
C GLU A 136 -16.11 7.17 22.24
N VAL A 137 -15.53 7.86 21.24
CA VAL A 137 -14.17 7.60 20.78
C VAL A 137 -13.40 8.92 20.58
N LEU A 138 -12.18 8.93 21.09
CA LEU A 138 -11.18 9.93 20.77
C LEU A 138 -10.21 9.31 19.74
N CYS A 139 -10.24 9.85 18.53
CA CYS A 139 -9.48 9.33 17.40
C CYS A 139 -8.19 10.13 17.18
N MET A 140 -7.05 9.45 17.13
CA MET A 140 -5.77 9.96 16.65
C MET A 140 -5.73 9.73 15.13
N ALA A 141 -5.95 10.77 14.33
CA ALA A 141 -5.96 10.71 12.87
C ALA A 141 -4.61 11.20 12.32
N VAL A 142 -3.68 10.27 12.13
CA VAL A 142 -2.30 10.56 11.72
C VAL A 142 -2.13 10.21 10.25
N PRO A 143 -1.85 11.18 9.36
CA PRO A 143 -1.57 10.92 7.95
C PRO A 143 -0.20 10.25 7.77
N PHE A 144 0.12 9.87 6.53
CA PHE A 144 1.47 9.45 6.16
C PHE A 144 2.47 10.54 6.53
N LEU A 145 3.51 10.15 7.29
CA LEU A 145 4.48 11.07 7.87
C LEU A 145 5.73 11.16 7.01
N ARG A 146 6.08 12.38 6.62
CA ARG A 146 7.34 12.71 5.95
C ARG A 146 8.34 13.31 6.94
N GLN A 147 9.57 13.45 6.51
CA GLN A 147 10.57 14.16 7.31
C GLN A 147 10.06 15.56 7.69
N GLY A 148 10.11 15.87 8.99
CA GLY A 148 9.59 17.11 9.56
C GLY A 148 8.15 17.05 10.07
N ASP A 149 7.41 15.98 9.84
CA ASP A 149 6.03 15.80 10.31
C ASP A 149 5.95 15.18 11.71
N TYR A 150 7.07 14.72 12.25
CA TYR A 150 7.18 14.12 13.58
C TYR A 150 8.23 14.84 14.45
N PRO A 151 8.18 14.69 15.78
CA PRO A 151 9.15 15.28 16.67
C PRO A 151 10.58 14.80 16.39
N VAL A 152 11.54 15.71 16.46
CA VAL A 152 12.96 15.34 16.45
C VAL A 152 13.31 14.74 17.82
N VAL A 153 13.86 13.54 17.80
CA VAL A 153 14.29 12.80 18.99
C VAL A 153 15.79 12.54 18.88
N GLU A 154 16.56 12.89 19.91
CA GLU A 154 17.96 12.48 20.00
C GLU A 154 18.02 10.98 20.27
N THR A 155 18.58 10.20 19.34
CA THR A 155 18.61 8.74 19.40
C THR A 155 19.84 8.20 18.68
N GLU A 156 20.36 7.08 19.18
CA GLU A 156 21.35 6.26 18.46
C GLU A 156 20.67 5.28 17.47
N GLY A 157 19.33 5.17 17.51
CA GLY A 157 18.52 4.33 16.66
C GLY A 157 18.03 5.05 15.39
N ASN A 158 16.97 4.54 14.79
CA ASN A 158 16.36 5.15 13.61
C ASN A 158 15.53 6.41 13.99
N PRO A 159 15.91 7.62 13.54
CA PRO A 159 15.20 8.85 13.89
C PRO A 159 13.74 8.88 13.43
N TYR A 160 13.42 8.26 12.30
CA TYR A 160 12.04 8.14 11.82
C TYR A 160 11.20 7.31 12.79
N MET A 161 11.66 6.11 13.12
CA MET A 161 10.95 5.18 14.01
C MET A 161 10.69 5.83 15.39
N GLU A 162 11.72 6.45 15.96
CA GLU A 162 11.63 7.10 17.29
C GLU A 162 10.75 8.37 17.23
N GLY A 163 10.85 9.16 16.18
CA GLY A 163 10.00 10.34 15.97
C GLY A 163 8.52 9.99 15.81
N VAL A 164 8.21 8.96 15.04
CA VAL A 164 6.83 8.46 14.88
C VAL A 164 6.31 7.91 16.21
N ARG A 165 7.11 7.11 16.93
CA ARG A 165 6.77 6.60 18.25
C ARG A 165 6.44 7.73 19.23
N GLU A 166 7.26 8.77 19.25
CA GLU A 166 7.07 9.94 20.12
C GLU A 166 5.81 10.72 19.74
N LEU A 167 5.50 10.86 18.44
CA LEU A 167 4.26 11.50 17.98
C LEU A 167 3.02 10.79 18.54
N TYR A 168 2.95 9.46 18.37
CA TYR A 168 1.83 8.68 18.89
C TYR A 168 1.76 8.69 20.42
N ALA A 169 2.91 8.65 21.09
CA ALA A 169 2.98 8.72 22.55
C ALA A 169 2.44 10.05 23.09
N ARG A 170 2.83 11.19 22.48
CA ARG A 170 2.32 12.53 22.87
C ARG A 170 0.84 12.68 22.58
N LEU A 171 0.35 12.21 21.43
CA LEU A 171 -1.07 12.18 21.13
C LEU A 171 -1.85 11.37 22.17
N LEU A 172 -1.39 10.15 22.43
CA LEU A 172 -2.01 9.26 23.41
C LEU A 172 -2.04 9.90 24.81
N GLN A 173 -0.95 10.52 25.26
CA GLN A 173 -0.87 11.18 26.55
C GLN A 173 -1.92 12.31 26.66
N ARG A 174 -2.05 13.14 25.62
CA ARG A 174 -3.02 14.25 25.58
C ARG A 174 -4.48 13.73 25.62
N LEU A 175 -4.76 12.69 24.82
CA LEU A 175 -6.11 12.10 24.79
C LEU A 175 -6.45 11.37 26.10
N TRP A 176 -5.47 10.65 26.64
CA TRP A 176 -5.67 9.92 27.89
C TRP A 176 -6.01 10.84 29.06
N ALA A 177 -5.40 12.04 29.13
CA ALA A 177 -5.63 13.03 30.16
C ALA A 177 -7.05 13.65 30.12
N ARG A 178 -7.67 13.73 28.91
CA ARG A 178 -8.99 14.35 28.73
C ARG A 178 -10.15 13.35 28.52
N ARG A 179 -9.82 12.05 28.32
CA ARG A 179 -10.85 11.04 28.08
C ARG A 179 -11.71 10.77 29.31
N LYS A 180 -12.97 10.46 29.11
CA LYS A 180 -13.84 9.86 30.11
C LYS A 180 -13.59 8.35 30.18
N THR A 181 -13.92 7.72 31.31
CA THR A 181 -13.62 6.30 31.56
C THR A 181 -14.20 5.36 30.51
N ASN A 182 -15.39 5.65 30.01
CA ASN A 182 -16.09 4.84 29.00
C ASN A 182 -15.70 5.15 27.55
N GLN A 183 -14.85 6.15 27.29
CA GLN A 183 -14.42 6.50 25.94
C GLN A 183 -13.26 5.63 25.49
N ALA A 184 -13.30 5.11 24.25
CA ALA A 184 -12.21 4.41 23.61
C ALA A 184 -11.20 5.38 22.97
N ILE A 185 -9.96 4.93 22.81
CA ILE A 185 -8.97 5.59 21.95
C ILE A 185 -8.80 4.74 20.69
N LEU A 186 -8.99 5.39 19.54
CA LEU A 186 -8.74 4.86 18.22
C LEU A 186 -7.47 5.52 17.66
N ALA A 187 -6.56 4.75 17.08
CA ALA A 187 -5.47 5.29 16.27
C ALA A 187 -5.73 4.96 14.79
N VAL A 188 -5.49 5.93 13.93
CA VAL A 188 -5.50 5.77 12.48
C VAL A 188 -4.13 6.19 11.97
N GLY A 189 -3.55 5.40 11.07
CA GLY A 189 -2.26 5.71 10.47
C GLY A 189 -2.07 5.06 9.10
N HIS A 190 -1.18 5.64 8.31
CA HIS A 190 -0.75 5.09 7.03
C HIS A 190 0.77 4.96 7.05
N LEU A 191 1.27 3.76 7.34
CA LEU A 191 2.70 3.50 7.56
C LEU A 191 3.01 2.01 7.50
N GLN A 192 4.28 1.66 7.34
CA GLN A 192 4.75 0.28 7.41
C GLN A 192 5.19 -0.06 8.85
N ALA A 193 4.61 -1.11 9.43
CA ALA A 193 5.05 -1.67 10.72
C ALA A 193 5.97 -2.87 10.50
N THR A 194 7.01 -3.00 11.33
CA THR A 194 7.91 -4.16 11.28
C THR A 194 7.17 -5.45 11.59
N GLY A 195 7.52 -6.53 10.87
CA GLY A 195 6.84 -7.83 11.01
C GLY A 195 5.53 -7.95 10.24
N SER A 196 5.19 -6.99 9.39
CA SER A 196 4.10 -7.12 8.42
C SER A 196 4.52 -7.99 7.24
N GLU A 197 3.62 -8.85 6.78
CA GLU A 197 3.83 -9.66 5.60
C GLU A 197 3.56 -8.84 4.33
N ILE A 198 4.56 -8.77 3.47
CA ILE A 198 4.51 -8.11 2.16
C ILE A 198 4.70 -9.18 1.10
N ALA A 199 4.07 -9.05 -0.06
CA ALA A 199 4.32 -9.97 -1.18
C ALA A 199 5.72 -9.74 -1.74
N GLU A 200 6.62 -10.72 -1.56
CA GLU A 200 8.06 -10.64 -1.91
C GLU A 200 8.36 -10.29 -3.39
N LYS A 201 7.36 -10.33 -4.27
CA LYS A 201 7.51 -10.08 -5.72
C LYS A 201 6.59 -8.97 -6.23
N ASP A 202 6.03 -8.18 -5.34
CA ASP A 202 5.09 -7.14 -5.71
C ASP A 202 5.73 -5.76 -5.58
N TYR A 203 5.76 -5.05 -6.69
CA TYR A 203 6.20 -3.65 -6.76
C TYR A 203 5.02 -2.67 -6.61
N SER A 204 3.81 -3.17 -6.30
CA SER A 204 2.62 -2.33 -6.10
C SER A 204 2.70 -1.54 -4.80
N GLU A 205 3.33 -2.12 -3.78
CA GLU A 205 3.66 -1.42 -2.53
C GLU A 205 5.02 -0.73 -2.69
N ARG A 206 5.05 0.58 -2.52
CA ARG A 206 6.32 1.34 -2.49
C ARG A 206 7.06 1.08 -1.19
N THR A 207 7.64 -0.09 -1.07
CA THR A 207 8.51 -0.40 0.05
C THR A 207 9.80 0.39 -0.06
N VAL A 208 10.15 1.13 0.99
CA VAL A 208 11.44 1.81 1.03
C VAL A 208 12.55 0.77 1.16
N ILE A 209 13.47 0.80 0.20
CA ILE A 209 14.62 -0.10 0.17
C ILE A 209 15.42 0.07 1.47
N GLY A 210 15.59 -1.02 2.23
CA GLY A 210 16.37 -1.03 3.46
C GLY A 210 15.57 -0.93 4.77
N GLY A 211 14.23 -0.84 4.74
CA GLY A 211 13.41 -0.87 5.97
C GLY A 211 13.56 0.35 6.88
N LEU A 212 14.13 1.44 6.38
CA LEU A 212 14.44 2.66 7.17
C LEU A 212 13.17 3.40 7.64
N GLU A 213 12.04 3.19 6.99
CA GLU A 213 10.75 3.83 7.33
C GLU A 213 9.75 2.85 8.00
N CYS A 214 10.23 1.74 8.54
CA CYS A 214 9.38 0.83 9.31
C CYS A 214 9.23 1.30 10.76
N VAL A 215 8.03 1.13 11.31
CA VAL A 215 7.69 1.51 12.70
C VAL A 215 7.55 0.25 13.55
N SER A 216 8.08 0.28 14.79
CA SER A 216 7.87 -0.83 15.73
C SER A 216 6.40 -0.97 16.10
N PRO A 217 5.84 -2.20 16.19
CA PRO A 217 4.50 -2.43 16.71
C PRO A 217 4.27 -1.88 18.12
N ASP A 218 5.33 -1.74 18.92
CA ASP A 218 5.29 -1.17 20.28
C ASP A 218 4.94 0.33 20.29
N THR A 219 5.00 1.00 19.14
CA THR A 219 4.48 2.37 18.96
C THR A 219 3.02 2.47 19.34
N PHE A 220 2.25 1.41 19.12
CA PHE A 220 0.83 1.37 19.42
C PHE A 220 0.60 0.76 20.82
N SER A 221 0.49 1.66 21.81
CA SER A 221 0.25 1.27 23.21
C SER A 221 -1.00 0.40 23.37
N GLU A 222 -0.99 -0.51 24.36
CA GLU A 222 -2.16 -1.32 24.77
C GLU A 222 -3.36 -0.48 25.25
N LYS A 223 -3.13 0.80 25.59
CA LYS A 223 -4.20 1.74 25.93
C LYS A 223 -5.06 2.17 24.73
N ILE A 224 -4.60 1.86 23.51
CA ILE A 224 -5.36 2.10 22.27
C ILE A 224 -6.29 0.91 22.06
N ALA A 225 -7.60 1.17 22.05
CA ALA A 225 -8.60 0.14 21.88
C ALA A 225 -8.54 -0.52 20.50
N TYR A 226 -8.26 0.27 19.45
CA TYR A 226 -8.05 -0.23 18.10
C TYR A 226 -7.11 0.69 17.31
N THR A 227 -6.23 0.09 16.50
CA THR A 227 -5.35 0.80 15.57
C THR A 227 -5.68 0.39 14.14
N ALA A 228 -6.14 1.34 13.35
CA ALA A 228 -6.53 1.21 11.95
C ALA A 228 -5.36 1.66 11.05
N LEU A 229 -4.73 0.71 10.35
CA LEU A 229 -3.57 0.97 9.49
C LEU A 229 -3.91 0.74 8.02
N GLY A 230 -3.36 1.57 7.14
CA GLY A 230 -3.22 1.39 5.70
C GLY A 230 -1.76 1.32 5.30
N HIS A 231 -1.48 1.23 4.00
CA HIS A 231 -0.20 1.07 3.33
C HIS A 231 0.12 -0.37 2.89
N ILE A 232 -0.25 -1.36 3.68
CA ILE A 232 -0.02 -2.77 3.34
C ILE A 232 -1.32 -3.36 2.80
N HIS A 233 -1.29 -3.83 1.54
CA HIS A 233 -2.48 -4.32 0.82
C HIS A 233 -3.00 -5.66 1.33
N LYS A 234 -2.18 -6.41 2.07
CA LYS A 234 -2.60 -7.65 2.72
C LYS A 234 -3.29 -7.37 4.05
N ALA A 235 -4.59 -7.67 4.14
CA ALA A 235 -5.34 -7.60 5.39
C ALA A 235 -4.72 -8.54 6.45
N GLN A 236 -4.20 -7.97 7.55
CA GLN A 236 -3.45 -8.73 8.54
C GLN A 236 -3.43 -8.06 9.91
N ARG A 237 -3.08 -8.83 10.93
CA ARG A 237 -2.73 -8.36 12.28
C ARG A 237 -1.25 -8.03 12.34
N VAL A 238 -0.90 -6.95 13.00
CA VAL A 238 0.51 -6.58 13.22
C VAL A 238 1.03 -7.34 14.44
N SER A 239 2.07 -8.11 14.25
CA SER A 239 2.71 -8.92 15.31
C SER A 239 1.71 -9.76 16.14
N GLY A 240 0.67 -10.28 15.49
CA GLY A 240 -0.36 -11.11 16.14
C GLY A 240 -1.37 -10.35 17.02
N ARG A 241 -1.27 -9.01 17.13
CA ARG A 241 -2.17 -8.21 17.97
C ARG A 241 -3.53 -8.05 17.30
N GLU A 242 -4.60 -8.47 18.01
CA GLU A 242 -5.98 -8.43 17.51
C GLU A 242 -6.44 -7.00 17.19
N ASN A 243 -6.01 -6.03 17.98
CA ASN A 243 -6.44 -4.65 17.92
C ASN A 243 -5.53 -3.73 17.06
N VAL A 244 -4.48 -4.26 16.41
CA VAL A 244 -3.62 -3.50 15.50
C VAL A 244 -3.65 -4.16 14.12
N ARG A 245 -4.33 -3.56 13.16
CA ARG A 245 -4.63 -4.22 11.90
C ARG A 245 -4.44 -3.33 10.69
N TYR A 246 -3.96 -3.94 9.62
CA TYR A 246 -4.14 -3.46 8.26
C TYR A 246 -5.49 -3.94 7.72
N ALA A 247 -6.27 -3.02 7.13
CA ALA A 247 -7.49 -3.39 6.41
C ALA A 247 -7.15 -4.15 5.12
N GLY A 248 -6.03 -3.83 4.52
CA GLY A 248 -5.66 -4.23 3.17
C GLY A 248 -6.41 -3.44 2.10
N SER A 249 -6.04 -3.66 0.85
CA SER A 249 -6.75 -3.09 -0.28
C SER A 249 -8.10 -3.78 -0.49
N PRO A 250 -9.15 -3.05 -0.92
CA PRO A 250 -10.48 -3.64 -1.15
C PRO A 250 -10.56 -4.48 -2.42
N ILE A 251 -9.68 -4.22 -3.38
CA ILE A 251 -9.51 -4.96 -4.63
C ILE A 251 -8.03 -5.26 -4.86
N PRO A 252 -7.66 -6.36 -5.54
CA PRO A 252 -6.26 -6.73 -5.74
C PRO A 252 -5.53 -5.70 -6.61
N MET A 253 -4.34 -5.28 -6.20
CA MET A 253 -3.51 -4.33 -6.93
C MET A 253 -2.54 -5.03 -7.90
N SER A 254 -2.31 -6.33 -7.72
CA SER A 254 -1.46 -7.15 -8.57
C SER A 254 -1.84 -8.62 -8.55
N PHE A 255 -1.22 -9.43 -9.43
CA PHE A 255 -1.40 -10.88 -9.43
C PHE A 255 -0.80 -11.57 -8.19
N ALA A 256 0.12 -10.95 -7.48
CA ALA A 256 0.66 -11.48 -6.23
C ALA A 256 -0.41 -11.50 -5.12
N GLU A 257 -1.37 -10.58 -5.21
CA GLU A 257 -2.45 -10.41 -4.25
C GLU A 257 -3.70 -11.26 -4.54
N LYS A 258 -3.73 -12.03 -5.64
CA LYS A 258 -4.91 -12.80 -6.07
C LYS A 258 -5.49 -13.77 -5.03
N HIS A 259 -4.70 -14.11 -4.00
CA HIS A 259 -5.09 -14.99 -2.90
C HIS A 259 -5.33 -14.25 -1.59
N TYR A 260 -5.26 -12.91 -1.60
CA TYR A 260 -5.58 -12.12 -0.43
C TYR A 260 -7.10 -12.09 -0.21
N HIS A 261 -7.48 -11.83 1.00
CA HIS A 261 -8.87 -11.61 1.37
C HIS A 261 -9.12 -10.10 1.38
N HIS A 262 -9.51 -9.58 0.24
CA HIS A 262 -9.79 -8.17 0.05
C HIS A 262 -11.10 -7.77 0.72
N GLY A 263 -11.16 -6.58 1.33
CA GLY A 263 -12.36 -6.11 1.99
C GLY A 263 -12.12 -5.00 3.00
N VAL A 264 -12.87 -5.04 4.10
CA VAL A 264 -12.83 -4.05 5.18
C VAL A 264 -12.84 -4.72 6.54
N VAL A 265 -12.51 -3.98 7.61
CA VAL A 265 -12.57 -4.47 8.99
C VAL A 265 -13.69 -3.74 9.72
N MET A 266 -14.65 -4.49 10.24
CA MET A 266 -15.66 -3.97 11.16
C MET A 266 -15.17 -4.05 12.58
N VAL A 267 -15.31 -2.97 13.34
CA VAL A 267 -14.88 -2.85 14.73
C VAL A 267 -16.04 -2.31 15.55
N ILE A 268 -16.36 -2.97 16.65
CA ILE A 268 -17.33 -2.48 17.63
C ILE A 268 -16.57 -2.09 18.89
N LEU A 269 -16.68 -0.83 19.27
CA LEU A 269 -16.12 -0.30 20.50
C LEU A 269 -17.25 -0.04 21.51
N ASP A 270 -17.04 -0.49 22.72
CA ASP A 270 -17.97 -0.29 23.82
C ASP A 270 -17.23 -0.14 25.14
N GLU A 271 -17.67 0.77 25.99
CA GLU A 271 -17.08 1.05 27.32
C GLU A 271 -15.54 1.20 27.30
N GLY A 272 -15.01 1.82 26.23
CA GLY A 272 -13.59 2.10 26.09
C GLY A 272 -12.76 0.95 25.50
N CYS A 273 -13.36 -0.17 25.14
CA CYS A 273 -12.68 -1.36 24.61
C CYS A 273 -13.23 -1.81 23.26
N ALA A 274 -12.42 -2.55 22.50
CA ALA A 274 -12.90 -3.27 21.32
C ALA A 274 -13.57 -4.57 21.77
N VAL A 275 -14.86 -4.73 21.46
CA VAL A 275 -15.66 -5.92 21.85
C VAL A 275 -15.86 -6.88 20.69
N ASP A 276 -15.76 -6.41 19.45
CA ASP A 276 -15.78 -7.23 18.24
C ASP A 276 -14.86 -6.62 17.17
N ILE A 277 -14.09 -7.47 16.51
CA ILE A 277 -13.23 -7.09 15.38
C ILE A 277 -13.31 -8.19 14.34
N ARG A 278 -13.98 -7.95 13.24
CA ARG A 278 -14.14 -8.93 12.17
C ARG A 278 -13.90 -8.34 10.79
N ARG A 279 -13.41 -9.17 9.87
CA ARG A 279 -13.27 -8.82 8.47
C ARG A 279 -14.58 -9.08 7.72
N ILE A 280 -14.91 -8.19 6.79
CA ILE A 280 -15.98 -8.36 5.81
C ILE A 280 -15.33 -8.36 4.44
N GLU A 281 -15.48 -9.45 3.70
CA GLU A 281 -14.85 -9.62 2.38
C GLU A 281 -15.65 -8.89 1.30
N CYS A 282 -14.93 -8.14 0.45
CA CYS A 282 -15.51 -7.48 -0.71
C CYS A 282 -15.60 -8.48 -1.87
N PRO A 283 -16.78 -8.66 -2.49
CA PRO A 283 -16.92 -9.47 -3.68
C PRO A 283 -16.06 -8.91 -4.82
N GLN A 284 -15.18 -9.73 -5.37
CA GLN A 284 -14.35 -9.33 -6.50
C GLN A 284 -15.15 -9.39 -7.80
N SER A 285 -15.32 -8.26 -8.49
CA SER A 285 -16.10 -8.16 -9.73
C SER A 285 -15.36 -8.76 -10.93
N ILE A 286 -14.04 -8.71 -10.95
CA ILE A 286 -13.19 -9.22 -12.03
C ILE A 286 -12.15 -10.19 -11.45
N PRO A 287 -12.21 -11.49 -11.81
CA PRO A 287 -11.24 -12.48 -11.34
C PRO A 287 -9.84 -12.28 -11.93
N LEU A 288 -8.80 -12.66 -11.16
CA LEU A 288 -7.42 -12.74 -11.60
C LEU A 288 -7.06 -14.21 -11.86
N ILE A 289 -6.64 -14.54 -13.07
CA ILE A 289 -6.30 -15.89 -13.51
C ILE A 289 -4.84 -15.92 -13.94
N SER A 290 -4.07 -16.89 -13.43
CA SER A 290 -2.72 -17.16 -13.91
C SER A 290 -2.69 -18.48 -14.68
N VAL A 291 -2.07 -18.48 -15.84
CA VAL A 291 -1.90 -19.67 -16.70
C VAL A 291 -0.40 -19.91 -16.91
N PRO A 292 0.09 -21.10 -16.57
CA PRO A 292 -0.57 -22.12 -15.76
C PRO A 292 -0.78 -21.64 -14.31
N GLY A 293 -1.67 -22.30 -13.57
CA GLY A 293 -1.96 -21.95 -12.17
C GLY A 293 -0.80 -22.19 -11.21
N GLY A 294 0.22 -22.92 -11.64
CA GLY A 294 1.45 -23.24 -10.90
C GLY A 294 2.69 -22.58 -11.48
N GLU A 295 3.74 -23.37 -11.68
CA GLU A 295 5.00 -22.96 -12.28
C GLU A 295 4.85 -22.63 -13.78
N ALA A 296 5.81 -21.87 -14.34
CA ALA A 296 5.85 -21.57 -15.76
C ALA A 296 5.99 -22.82 -16.62
N ALA A 297 5.38 -22.84 -17.80
CA ALA A 297 5.43 -23.97 -18.75
C ALA A 297 5.98 -23.53 -20.11
N SER A 298 6.38 -24.50 -20.96
CA SER A 298 6.89 -24.20 -22.30
C SER A 298 5.85 -23.48 -23.16
N PRO A 299 6.29 -22.71 -24.17
CA PRO A 299 5.39 -21.98 -25.07
C PRO A 299 4.29 -22.85 -25.68
N GLU A 300 4.65 -24.04 -26.20
CA GLU A 300 3.68 -24.95 -26.83
C GLU A 300 2.59 -25.37 -25.84
N LYS A 301 2.99 -25.69 -24.59
CA LYS A 301 2.04 -26.07 -23.53
C LYS A 301 1.15 -24.94 -23.13
N ILE A 302 1.67 -23.71 -23.08
CA ILE A 302 0.90 -22.49 -22.81
C ILE A 302 -0.15 -22.30 -23.90
N ILE A 303 0.22 -22.37 -25.18
CA ILE A 303 -0.70 -22.21 -26.30
C ILE A 303 -1.84 -23.26 -26.27
N GLU A 304 -1.49 -24.52 -25.93
CA GLU A 304 -2.51 -25.58 -25.73
C GLU A 304 -3.50 -25.19 -24.63
N ILE A 305 -3.00 -24.81 -23.43
CA ILE A 305 -3.85 -24.41 -22.30
C ILE A 305 -4.73 -23.20 -22.65
N LEU A 306 -4.17 -22.18 -23.33
CA LEU A 306 -4.92 -20.99 -23.71
C LEU A 306 -6.06 -21.30 -24.69
N ARG A 307 -5.85 -22.22 -25.64
CA ARG A 307 -6.89 -22.69 -26.56
C ARG A 307 -7.99 -23.44 -25.84
N ASP A 308 -7.67 -24.15 -24.77
CA ASP A 308 -8.61 -24.94 -23.99
C ASP A 308 -9.30 -24.14 -22.87
N LEU A 309 -8.95 -22.85 -22.68
CA LEU A 309 -9.63 -22.01 -21.70
C LEU A 309 -11.15 -21.97 -21.95
N PRO A 310 -11.97 -22.11 -20.88
CA PRO A 310 -13.42 -22.10 -21.00
C PRO A 310 -13.96 -20.75 -21.47
N GLU A 311 -15.18 -20.74 -21.97
CA GLU A 311 -15.92 -19.49 -22.15
C GLU A 311 -16.24 -18.87 -20.79
N VAL A 312 -16.21 -17.53 -20.71
CA VAL A 312 -16.46 -16.76 -19.49
C VAL A 312 -17.84 -16.13 -19.53
N ASP A 313 -18.68 -16.53 -18.57
CA ASP A 313 -19.94 -15.85 -18.28
C ASP A 313 -19.66 -14.65 -17.36
N GLY A 314 -20.08 -13.44 -17.76
CA GLY A 314 -19.84 -12.22 -16.96
C GLY A 314 -18.67 -11.38 -17.46
N GLU A 315 -17.97 -10.66 -16.55
CA GLU A 315 -16.85 -9.80 -16.91
C GLU A 315 -15.59 -10.60 -17.29
N ALA A 316 -14.85 -10.08 -18.28
CA ALA A 316 -13.61 -10.70 -18.74
C ALA A 316 -12.57 -10.69 -17.62
N PRO A 317 -12.03 -11.85 -17.15
CA PRO A 317 -11.00 -11.89 -16.14
C PRO A 317 -9.67 -11.33 -16.65
N TYR A 318 -8.86 -10.82 -15.72
CA TYR A 318 -7.47 -10.50 -16.01
C TYR A 318 -6.64 -11.78 -16.07
N LEU A 319 -5.82 -11.91 -17.12
CA LEU A 319 -5.01 -13.08 -17.39
C LEU A 319 -3.53 -12.76 -17.29
N GLU A 320 -2.83 -13.50 -16.42
CA GLU A 320 -1.39 -13.60 -16.38
C GLU A 320 -0.94 -14.89 -17.04
N VAL A 321 0.01 -14.81 -17.99
CA VAL A 321 0.59 -15.97 -18.65
C VAL A 321 2.03 -16.14 -18.23
N LYS A 322 2.39 -17.32 -17.67
CA LYS A 322 3.73 -17.63 -17.18
C LYS A 322 4.43 -18.62 -18.11
N VAL A 323 5.45 -18.17 -18.80
CA VAL A 323 6.15 -18.94 -19.84
C VAL A 323 7.57 -19.27 -19.42
N LEU A 324 7.96 -20.52 -19.53
CA LEU A 324 9.34 -20.98 -19.34
C LEU A 324 10.01 -21.02 -20.70
N LEU A 325 10.98 -20.13 -20.91
CA LEU A 325 11.74 -20.00 -22.15
C LEU A 325 13.12 -20.66 -22.01
N GLU A 326 13.59 -21.28 -23.08
CA GLU A 326 14.98 -21.72 -23.25
C GLU A 326 15.80 -20.62 -23.94
N GLU A 327 15.20 -19.96 -24.94
CA GLU A 327 15.76 -18.84 -25.71
C GLU A 327 14.70 -17.75 -25.87
N PRO A 328 15.09 -16.49 -26.18
CA PRO A 328 14.13 -15.41 -26.45
C PRO A 328 13.23 -15.73 -27.65
N GLU A 329 11.92 -15.66 -27.46
CA GLU A 329 10.90 -15.89 -28.50
C GLU A 329 10.17 -14.61 -28.88
N PRO A 330 10.60 -13.90 -29.93
CA PRO A 330 10.00 -12.62 -30.31
C PRO A 330 8.52 -12.69 -30.69
N MET A 331 8.04 -13.83 -31.18
CA MET A 331 6.67 -14.03 -31.67
C MET A 331 5.71 -14.49 -30.55
N LEU A 332 6.22 -14.83 -29.37
CA LEU A 332 5.46 -15.42 -28.27
C LEU A 332 4.18 -14.61 -27.93
N ARG A 333 4.29 -13.27 -27.88
CA ARG A 333 3.14 -12.40 -27.57
C ARG A 333 2.04 -12.55 -28.62
N GLN A 334 2.41 -12.56 -29.90
CA GLN A 334 1.47 -12.72 -31.00
C GLN A 334 0.77 -14.08 -30.94
N GLU A 335 1.51 -15.16 -30.70
CA GLU A 335 0.97 -16.50 -30.58
C GLU A 335 -0.02 -16.64 -29.42
N ILE A 336 0.28 -16.00 -28.28
CA ILE A 336 -0.62 -15.94 -27.12
C ILE A 336 -1.90 -15.17 -27.48
N GLU A 337 -1.78 -14.01 -28.14
CA GLU A 337 -2.93 -13.21 -28.58
C GLU A 337 -3.80 -13.95 -29.61
N GLU A 338 -3.17 -14.69 -30.53
CA GLU A 338 -3.88 -15.57 -31.49
C GLU A 338 -4.60 -16.73 -30.81
N ALA A 339 -3.98 -17.36 -29.79
CA ALA A 339 -4.59 -18.43 -29.01
C ALA A 339 -5.80 -17.94 -28.18
N LEU A 340 -5.81 -16.67 -27.80
CA LEU A 340 -6.91 -16.03 -27.08
C LEU A 340 -7.95 -15.39 -28.01
N ALA A 341 -7.74 -15.41 -29.32
CA ALA A 341 -8.65 -14.78 -30.28
C ALA A 341 -10.07 -15.34 -30.16
N GLY A 342 -11.05 -14.44 -30.02
CA GLY A 342 -12.47 -14.80 -29.82
C GLY A 342 -12.84 -15.21 -28.39
N LYS A 343 -11.90 -15.27 -27.45
CA LYS A 343 -12.15 -15.55 -26.03
C LYS A 343 -12.26 -14.27 -25.21
N LYS A 344 -13.12 -14.29 -24.20
CA LYS A 344 -13.39 -13.13 -23.33
C LYS A 344 -12.40 -13.08 -22.15
N TYR A 345 -11.12 -12.76 -22.43
CA TYR A 345 -10.06 -12.60 -21.44
C TYR A 345 -9.30 -11.29 -21.67
N ARG A 346 -8.79 -10.67 -20.59
CA ARG A 346 -7.93 -9.50 -20.62
C ARG A 346 -6.49 -9.93 -20.38
N LEU A 347 -5.69 -10.08 -21.45
CA LEU A 347 -4.26 -10.40 -21.30
C LEU A 347 -3.55 -9.24 -20.60
N ALA A 348 -3.32 -9.39 -19.30
CA ALA A 348 -2.72 -8.36 -18.48
C ALA A 348 -1.19 -8.38 -18.58
N ARG A 349 -0.57 -9.55 -18.38
CA ARG A 349 0.89 -9.67 -18.50
C ARG A 349 1.34 -11.05 -18.96
N ILE A 350 2.52 -11.07 -19.55
CA ILE A 350 3.29 -12.29 -19.84
C ILE A 350 4.55 -12.23 -18.98
N VAL A 351 4.74 -13.26 -18.15
CA VAL A 351 5.90 -13.41 -17.28
C VAL A 351 6.79 -14.49 -17.86
N SER A 352 7.96 -14.13 -18.38
CA SER A 352 8.94 -15.06 -18.91
C SER A 352 9.94 -15.44 -17.83
N ALA A 353 10.06 -16.74 -17.57
CA ALA A 353 11.13 -17.33 -16.79
C ALA A 353 12.09 -18.04 -17.74
N TYR A 354 13.38 -17.93 -17.51
CA TYR A 354 14.37 -18.65 -18.30
C TYR A 354 14.85 -19.87 -17.52
N ARG A 355 15.02 -20.99 -18.22
CA ARG A 355 15.59 -22.18 -17.63
C ARG A 355 17.04 -21.89 -17.26
N GLN A 356 17.33 -21.65 -15.99
CA GLN A 356 18.70 -21.55 -15.51
C GLN A 356 19.32 -22.95 -15.63
N GLU A 357 20.32 -23.11 -16.49
CA GLU A 357 21.22 -24.27 -16.36
C GLU A 357 21.88 -24.20 -14.97
N GLU A 358 21.94 -25.33 -14.27
CA GLU A 358 22.52 -25.49 -12.90
C GLU A 358 23.98 -25.01 -12.74
N ARG A 359 24.55 -24.39 -13.77
CA ARG A 359 25.92 -23.88 -13.78
C ARG A 359 26.19 -22.64 -12.95
N VAL A 360 25.16 -21.82 -12.62
CA VAL A 360 25.38 -20.48 -12.05
C VAL A 360 25.44 -20.47 -10.52
N GLU A 361 24.80 -21.41 -9.81
CA GLU A 361 24.82 -21.40 -8.34
C GLU A 361 26.19 -21.67 -7.70
N LYS A 362 27.04 -22.47 -8.35
CA LYS A 362 28.40 -22.71 -7.83
C LYS A 362 29.35 -21.53 -8.02
N GLU A 363 29.11 -20.66 -8.99
CA GLU A 363 29.93 -19.47 -9.21
C GLU A 363 29.52 -18.28 -8.32
N VAL A 364 28.25 -18.14 -7.97
CA VAL A 364 27.74 -17.00 -7.16
C VAL A 364 28.25 -17.04 -5.71
N ASP A 365 28.40 -18.21 -5.11
CA ASP A 365 28.98 -18.33 -3.75
C ASP A 365 30.49 -18.07 -3.71
N GLY A 366 31.20 -18.32 -4.80
CA GLY A 366 32.61 -17.92 -4.97
C GLY A 366 32.76 -16.38 -5.11
N TRP A 367 31.77 -15.72 -5.74
CA TRP A 367 31.81 -14.29 -5.99
C TRP A 367 31.48 -13.44 -4.74
N LYS A 368 30.60 -13.91 -3.86
CA LYS A 368 30.25 -13.18 -2.62
C LYS A 368 31.45 -13.01 -1.67
N LYS A 369 32.42 -13.93 -1.72
CA LYS A 369 33.69 -13.81 -0.96
C LYS A 369 34.73 -12.93 -1.65
N GLY A 370 34.71 -12.83 -2.98
CA GLY A 370 35.69 -12.05 -3.76
C GLY A 370 35.29 -10.57 -3.94
N LEU A 371 34.00 -10.23 -3.91
CA LEU A 371 33.52 -8.85 -4.15
C LEU A 371 33.99 -7.84 -3.09
N GLN A 372 34.28 -8.27 -1.87
CA GLN A 372 34.82 -7.40 -0.81
C GLN A 372 36.31 -7.05 -1.01
N GLU A 373 37.03 -7.78 -1.86
CA GLU A 373 38.46 -7.59 -2.13
C GLU A 373 38.72 -6.96 -3.52
N MET A 374 37.70 -6.81 -4.38
CA MET A 374 37.85 -6.28 -5.74
C MET A 374 37.64 -4.75 -5.77
N SER A 375 38.46 -4.07 -6.56
CA SER A 375 38.27 -2.65 -6.82
C SER A 375 37.03 -2.41 -7.70
N PRO A 376 36.37 -1.23 -7.62
CA PRO A 376 35.21 -0.90 -8.46
C PRO A 376 35.47 -1.05 -9.96
N LEU A 377 36.69 -0.75 -10.41
CA LEU A 377 37.11 -0.97 -11.79
C LEU A 377 37.17 -2.45 -12.18
N GLN A 378 37.68 -3.30 -11.29
CA GLN A 378 37.73 -4.74 -11.54
C GLN A 378 36.32 -5.35 -11.63
N ILE A 379 35.38 -4.84 -10.82
CA ILE A 379 33.98 -5.25 -10.88
C ILE A 379 33.35 -4.83 -12.22
N ALA A 380 33.62 -3.60 -12.67
CA ALA A 380 33.12 -3.12 -13.94
C ALA A 380 33.69 -3.90 -15.15
N GLN A 381 35.00 -4.18 -15.14
CA GLN A 381 35.65 -4.99 -16.18
C GLN A 381 35.07 -6.41 -16.23
N SER A 382 34.93 -7.08 -15.10
CA SER A 382 34.33 -8.41 -15.02
C SER A 382 32.88 -8.45 -15.48
N ALA A 383 32.11 -7.42 -15.17
CA ALA A 383 30.72 -7.29 -15.63
C ALA A 383 30.66 -7.08 -17.16
N PHE A 384 31.56 -6.26 -17.71
CA PHE A 384 31.67 -6.01 -19.14
C PHE A 384 32.05 -7.28 -19.92
N GLU A 385 33.09 -7.99 -19.47
CA GLU A 385 33.50 -9.27 -20.07
C GLU A 385 32.39 -10.31 -20.09
N LYS A 386 31.60 -10.35 -19.01
CA LYS A 386 30.48 -11.29 -18.90
C LYS A 386 29.33 -10.97 -19.86
N VAL A 387 29.04 -9.69 -20.09
CA VAL A 387 27.92 -9.25 -20.95
C VAL A 387 28.32 -9.29 -22.42
N TYR A 388 29.54 -8.85 -22.74
CA TYR A 388 29.97 -8.67 -24.12
C TYR A 388 30.93 -9.72 -24.64
N GLN A 389 31.36 -10.68 -23.76
CA GLN A 389 32.32 -11.73 -24.06
C GLN A 389 33.62 -11.20 -24.70
N ALA A 390 34.02 -9.98 -24.33
CA ALA A 390 35.18 -9.26 -24.79
C ALA A 390 35.80 -8.45 -23.67
N GLU A 391 37.12 -8.20 -23.72
CA GLU A 391 37.76 -7.28 -22.76
C GLU A 391 37.21 -5.86 -22.89
N MET A 392 37.11 -5.15 -21.76
CA MET A 392 36.63 -3.77 -21.72
C MET A 392 37.65 -2.86 -22.46
N PRO A 393 37.24 -2.10 -23.48
CA PRO A 393 38.12 -1.20 -24.24
C PRO A 393 38.80 -0.17 -23.33
N ALA A 394 40.06 0.20 -23.71
CA ALA A 394 40.86 1.10 -22.88
C ALA A 394 40.23 2.50 -22.69
N ASP A 395 39.60 3.03 -23.71
CA ASP A 395 38.86 4.29 -23.66
C ASP A 395 37.66 4.25 -22.70
N LEU A 396 36.97 3.13 -22.60
CA LEU A 396 35.87 2.92 -21.65
C LEU A 396 36.39 2.74 -20.21
N THR A 397 37.57 2.12 -20.07
CA THR A 397 38.28 1.97 -18.78
C THR A 397 38.69 3.34 -18.23
N ASP A 398 39.25 4.20 -19.09
CA ASP A 398 39.67 5.55 -18.73
C ASP A 398 38.45 6.41 -18.34
N LEU A 399 37.38 6.34 -19.10
CA LEU A 399 36.11 7.06 -18.80
C LEU A 399 35.50 6.62 -17.46
N PHE A 400 35.54 5.32 -17.14
CA PHE A 400 35.08 4.79 -15.86
C PHE A 400 35.93 5.31 -14.70
N GLN A 401 37.26 5.38 -14.85
CA GLN A 401 38.15 5.91 -13.85
C GLN A 401 37.93 7.40 -13.59
N GLU A 402 37.74 8.21 -14.65
CA GLU A 402 37.41 9.63 -14.52
C GLU A 402 36.09 9.84 -13.78
N ALA A 403 35.06 9.06 -14.12
CA ALA A 403 33.75 9.12 -13.47
C ALA A 403 33.84 8.72 -12.00
N TYR A 404 34.59 7.68 -11.66
CA TYR A 404 34.80 7.20 -10.30
C TYR A 404 35.54 8.26 -9.42
N ILE A 405 36.62 8.86 -9.96
CA ILE A 405 37.37 9.94 -9.28
C ILE A 405 36.45 11.17 -9.06
N SER A 406 35.63 11.50 -10.04
CA SER A 406 34.69 12.62 -9.93
C SER A 406 33.58 12.40 -8.89
N ALA A 407 33.09 11.16 -8.76
CA ALA A 407 32.10 10.79 -7.77
C ALA A 407 32.68 10.81 -6.34
N THR A 408 33.87 10.23 -6.14
CA THR A 408 34.55 10.21 -4.82
C THR A 408 34.95 11.60 -4.34
N ARG A 409 35.34 12.52 -5.23
CA ARG A 409 35.61 13.91 -4.87
C ARG A 409 34.38 14.68 -4.39
N LYS A 410 33.20 14.41 -4.96
CA LYS A 410 31.94 15.02 -4.50
C LYS A 410 31.53 14.56 -3.11
N GLU A 411 31.77 13.29 -2.77
CA GLU A 411 31.47 12.76 -1.43
C GLU A 411 32.42 13.33 -0.36
N GLU A 412 33.66 13.66 -0.71
CA GLU A 412 34.62 14.32 0.21
C GLU A 412 34.30 15.82 0.43
N GLU A 413 33.73 16.51 -0.59
CA GLU A 413 33.33 17.93 -0.48
C GLU A 413 31.97 18.14 0.20
N GLU A 414 31.09 17.14 0.21
CA GLU A 414 29.78 17.16 0.91
C GLU A 414 29.85 16.61 2.34
N GLY A 415 31.00 16.05 2.76
CA GLY A 415 31.26 15.49 4.09
C GLY A 415 32.07 16.39 5.05
N GLU A 416 32.48 17.63 4.64
CA GLU A 416 33.00 18.69 5.47
C GLU A 416 31.91 19.78 5.69
#